data_2de83d0988c2be4e17ad415b28bfd6d1
#
_entry.id   2de83d0988c2be4e17ad415b28bfd6d1
#
_cell.length_a   1.000
_cell.length_b   1.000
_cell.length_c   1.000
_cell.angle_alpha   90.00
_cell.angle_beta   90.00
_cell.angle_gamma   90.00
#
_symmetry.space_group_name_H-M   'P 1'
#
loop_
_entity.id
_entity.type
_entity.pdbx_description
1 polymer ?
#
loop_
_entity_poly.entity_id
_entity_poly.type
_entity_poly.pdbx_seq_one_letter_code
_entity_poly.pdbx_strand_id
1 'polypeptide(L)'
;MTTVVLTGAESALGRRVRSLLDADPEVTGVVTIDLSSCSEHPVAALKAAMDGAQVLVHLGSTDGAELDGTGAGGVDVEGTRHLFEAAGSVGVRHLVVLSSATVYGAWPNNPVPLTEEAPIRPNPSLSYATHKAEVERLAHEWSESHPAASVAVLRPTIAVAEERTAWLAQSLWSGSGLRPGDGQAPSQFVHLDDLAAAVDLARRRELRGPYNVAPEGWIKADDLRALAGRGPNVRLPERVVTRVAAWRWKFGLTPTPPGVVAYLANSWVVANDRLRAEGWAPQNTNEEAYVSSHRPTGWAALSGRRRQEVALGVVGAGVLGVVATALLVVRHHLKRRT
;
A
#
# COMPACT_ATOMS: atom_id res chain seq x y z
N MET A 1 -28.34 -16.98 5.35
CA MET A 1 -27.42 -17.80 4.56
C MET A 1 -26.98 -17.00 3.36
N THR A 2 -25.69 -16.74 3.21
CA THR A 2 -25.18 -15.74 2.26
C THR A 2 -24.10 -16.35 1.37
N THR A 3 -24.24 -16.22 0.05
CA THR A 3 -23.16 -16.52 -0.90
C THR A 3 -22.38 -15.23 -1.18
N VAL A 4 -21.06 -15.29 -0.99
CA VAL A 4 -20.17 -14.15 -1.15
C VAL A 4 -19.26 -14.38 -2.36
N VAL A 5 -19.19 -13.39 -3.23
CA VAL A 5 -18.15 -13.33 -4.28
C VAL A 5 -16.96 -12.55 -3.73
N LEU A 6 -15.77 -13.11 -3.87
CA LEU A 6 -14.52 -12.51 -3.42
C LEU A 6 -13.56 -12.37 -4.61
N THR A 7 -13.13 -11.16 -4.90
CA THR A 7 -12.03 -10.92 -5.85
C THR A 7 -10.73 -10.65 -5.10
N GLY A 8 -9.59 -10.97 -5.73
CA GLY A 8 -8.27 -10.82 -5.10
C GLY A 8 -8.01 -11.81 -3.96
N ALA A 9 -8.66 -12.99 -4.01
CA ALA A 9 -8.56 -14.03 -2.97
C ALA A 9 -7.13 -14.55 -2.75
N GLU A 10 -6.29 -14.55 -3.79
CA GLU A 10 -4.91 -15.04 -3.73
C GLU A 10 -3.93 -14.05 -3.08
N SER A 11 -4.35 -12.80 -2.91
CA SER A 11 -3.54 -11.80 -2.21
C SER A 11 -3.37 -12.13 -0.72
N ALA A 12 -2.39 -11.52 -0.07
CA ALA A 12 -2.19 -11.69 1.37
C ALA A 12 -3.42 -11.26 2.19
N LEU A 13 -4.10 -10.20 1.77
CA LEU A 13 -5.37 -9.77 2.37
C LEU A 13 -6.49 -10.74 2.01
N GLY A 14 -6.58 -11.13 0.73
CA GLY A 14 -7.64 -12.01 0.24
C GLY A 14 -7.71 -13.35 0.98
N ARG A 15 -6.55 -13.97 1.25
CA ARG A 15 -6.48 -15.21 2.04
C ARG A 15 -7.01 -15.03 3.48
N ARG A 16 -6.72 -13.87 4.11
CA ARG A 16 -7.25 -13.54 5.46
C ARG A 16 -8.75 -13.35 5.45
N VAL A 17 -9.23 -12.55 4.49
CA VAL A 17 -10.68 -12.35 4.30
C VAL A 17 -11.37 -13.68 4.00
N ARG A 18 -10.80 -14.51 3.11
CA ARG A 18 -11.33 -15.85 2.80
C ARG A 18 -11.43 -16.71 4.05
N SER A 19 -10.40 -16.72 4.90
CA SER A 19 -10.41 -17.49 6.16
C SER A 19 -11.52 -17.03 7.11
N LEU A 20 -11.79 -15.72 7.20
CA LEU A 20 -12.89 -15.18 8.00
C LEU A 20 -14.25 -15.56 7.43
N LEU A 21 -14.42 -15.52 6.11
CA LEU A 21 -15.64 -15.93 5.43
C LEU A 21 -15.92 -17.42 5.61
N ASP A 22 -14.90 -18.27 5.49
CA ASP A 22 -15.04 -19.74 5.65
C ASP A 22 -15.35 -20.13 7.12
N ALA A 23 -14.98 -19.29 8.09
CA ALA A 23 -15.27 -19.49 9.50
C ALA A 23 -16.67 -18.96 9.94
N ASP A 24 -17.31 -18.14 9.10
CA ASP A 24 -18.61 -17.54 9.42
C ASP A 24 -19.76 -18.49 9.08
N PRO A 25 -20.57 -18.97 10.08
CA PRO A 25 -21.68 -19.89 9.84
C PRO A 25 -22.82 -19.28 8.99
N GLU A 26 -22.89 -17.97 8.84
CA GLU A 26 -23.88 -17.30 7.98
C GLU A 26 -23.48 -17.33 6.50
N VAL A 27 -22.22 -17.61 6.18
CA VAL A 27 -21.71 -17.74 4.82
C VAL A 27 -21.86 -19.19 4.35
N THR A 28 -22.68 -19.40 3.33
CA THR A 28 -22.95 -20.72 2.77
C THR A 28 -22.07 -21.08 1.59
N GLY A 29 -21.44 -20.10 0.98
CA GLY A 29 -20.52 -20.31 -0.14
C GLY A 29 -19.68 -19.09 -0.43
N VAL A 30 -18.42 -19.31 -0.85
CA VAL A 30 -17.53 -18.26 -1.30
C VAL A 30 -17.05 -18.60 -2.70
N VAL A 31 -17.43 -17.75 -3.66
CA VAL A 31 -17.00 -17.83 -5.06
C VAL A 31 -15.82 -16.87 -5.25
N THR A 32 -14.72 -17.36 -5.76
CA THR A 32 -13.55 -16.52 -6.06
C THR A 32 -13.49 -16.18 -7.54
N ILE A 33 -13.26 -14.91 -7.86
CA ILE A 33 -13.07 -14.42 -9.23
C ILE A 33 -11.70 -13.77 -9.32
N ASP A 34 -10.90 -14.21 -10.29
CA ASP A 34 -9.63 -13.58 -10.62
C ASP A 34 -9.85 -12.34 -11.48
N LEU A 35 -9.44 -11.19 -10.97
CA LEU A 35 -9.58 -9.91 -11.67
C LEU A 35 -8.72 -9.81 -12.92
N SER A 36 -7.58 -10.50 -12.97
CA SER A 36 -6.72 -10.48 -14.16
C SER A 36 -7.44 -11.00 -15.40
N SER A 37 -8.49 -11.80 -15.19
CA SER A 37 -9.33 -12.34 -16.26
C SER A 37 -10.62 -11.53 -16.48
N CYS A 38 -10.97 -10.58 -15.61
CA CYS A 38 -12.26 -9.89 -15.69
C CYS A 38 -12.36 -8.91 -16.87
N SER A 39 -11.26 -8.28 -17.27
CA SER A 39 -11.21 -7.41 -18.44
C SER A 39 -11.38 -8.18 -19.76
N GLU A 40 -10.95 -9.45 -19.80
CA GLU A 40 -11.02 -10.33 -20.96
C GLU A 40 -12.33 -11.14 -21.01
N HIS A 41 -13.03 -11.28 -19.87
CA HIS A 41 -14.25 -12.07 -19.81
C HIS A 41 -15.49 -11.23 -20.18
N PRO A 42 -16.36 -11.77 -21.07
CA PRO A 42 -17.66 -11.16 -21.33
C PRO A 42 -18.45 -11.06 -19.99
N VAL A 43 -19.15 -9.96 -19.79
CA VAL A 43 -20.03 -9.75 -18.62
C VAL A 43 -20.95 -10.96 -18.36
N ALA A 44 -21.36 -11.67 -19.41
CA ALA A 44 -22.15 -12.90 -19.30
C ALA A 44 -21.45 -14.02 -18.49
N ALA A 45 -20.14 -14.18 -18.64
CA ALA A 45 -19.37 -15.18 -17.88
C ALA A 45 -19.28 -14.80 -16.40
N LEU A 46 -19.09 -13.49 -16.11
CA LEU A 46 -19.11 -12.98 -14.74
C LEU A 46 -20.48 -13.17 -14.09
N LYS A 47 -21.57 -12.90 -14.82
CA LYS A 47 -22.95 -13.15 -14.34
C LYS A 47 -23.15 -14.62 -13.97
N ALA A 48 -22.71 -15.53 -14.81
CA ALA A 48 -22.83 -16.97 -14.54
C ALA A 48 -22.00 -17.40 -13.31
N ALA A 49 -20.80 -16.84 -13.13
CA ALA A 49 -19.95 -17.10 -11.95
C ALA A 49 -20.51 -16.52 -10.66
N MET A 50 -21.30 -15.45 -10.75
CA MET A 50 -21.91 -14.75 -9.61
C MET A 50 -23.35 -15.15 -9.34
N ASP A 51 -23.89 -16.15 -10.05
CA ASP A 51 -25.27 -16.56 -9.90
C ASP A 51 -25.60 -16.95 -8.45
N GLY A 52 -26.69 -16.39 -7.93
CA GLY A 52 -27.12 -16.58 -6.54
C GLY A 52 -26.27 -15.86 -5.49
N ALA A 53 -25.31 -15.04 -5.86
CA ALA A 53 -24.53 -14.25 -4.90
C ALA A 53 -25.33 -13.07 -4.33
N GLN A 54 -25.21 -12.83 -3.03
CA GLN A 54 -25.82 -11.69 -2.34
C GLN A 54 -24.84 -10.59 -2.05
N VAL A 55 -23.56 -10.91 -1.86
CA VAL A 55 -22.50 -9.97 -1.48
C VAL A 55 -21.33 -10.08 -2.45
N LEU A 56 -20.79 -8.95 -2.85
CA LEU A 56 -19.50 -8.85 -3.55
C LEU A 56 -18.47 -8.15 -2.67
N VAL A 57 -17.39 -8.84 -2.35
CA VAL A 57 -16.20 -8.28 -1.70
C VAL A 57 -15.12 -8.09 -2.78
N HIS A 58 -14.95 -6.83 -3.19
CA HIS A 58 -14.00 -6.45 -4.23
C HIS A 58 -12.72 -5.89 -3.60
N LEU A 59 -11.70 -6.73 -3.44
CA LEU A 59 -10.42 -6.30 -2.86
C LEU A 59 -9.50 -5.65 -3.89
N GLY A 60 -9.74 -5.87 -5.18
CA GLY A 60 -8.85 -5.42 -6.24
C GLY A 60 -7.53 -6.18 -6.22
N SER A 61 -6.61 -5.80 -7.08
CA SER A 61 -5.23 -6.26 -6.99
C SER A 61 -4.50 -5.44 -5.93
N THR A 62 -4.04 -6.09 -4.88
CA THR A 62 -3.17 -5.50 -3.84
C THR A 62 -1.70 -5.84 -4.06
N ASP A 63 -1.44 -6.80 -4.94
CA ASP A 63 -0.09 -7.27 -5.27
C ASP A 63 0.50 -6.37 -6.36
N GLY A 64 1.31 -5.42 -5.93
CA GLY A 64 1.95 -4.39 -6.72
C GLY A 64 2.92 -4.80 -7.83
N ALA A 65 2.68 -5.91 -8.51
CA ALA A 65 3.39 -6.23 -9.76
C ALA A 65 3.17 -5.19 -10.87
N GLU A 66 2.40 -4.15 -10.63
CA GLU A 66 1.60 -3.43 -11.60
C GLU A 66 1.90 -1.95 -11.68
N LEU A 67 3.06 -1.55 -11.15
CA LEU A 67 3.49 -0.15 -11.16
C LEU A 67 4.52 0.17 -12.23
N ASP A 68 4.74 -0.74 -13.15
CA ASP A 68 5.70 -0.51 -14.23
C ASP A 68 5.25 0.54 -15.26
N GLY A 69 4.10 1.15 -15.05
CA GLY A 69 3.58 2.18 -15.96
C GLY A 69 3.12 1.65 -17.31
N THR A 70 3.17 0.33 -17.52
CA THR A 70 2.74 -0.29 -18.80
C THR A 70 1.26 -0.61 -18.82
N GLY A 71 0.54 -0.37 -17.72
CA GLY A 71 -0.90 -0.56 -17.62
C GLY A 71 -1.33 -2.03 -17.46
N ALA A 72 -0.38 -2.97 -17.44
CA ALA A 72 -0.72 -4.40 -17.41
C ALA A 72 -0.97 -4.94 -16.01
N GLY A 73 -0.98 -4.12 -15.00
CA GLY A 73 -1.10 -4.60 -13.66
C GLY A 73 -1.55 -3.57 -12.63
N GLY A 74 -2.15 -2.48 -13.01
CA GLY A 74 -2.81 -1.52 -12.13
C GLY A 74 -4.18 -1.99 -11.66
N VAL A 75 -4.82 -1.19 -10.82
CA VAL A 75 -6.24 -1.38 -10.52
C VAL A 75 -6.98 -1.50 -11.85
N ASP A 76 -7.51 -2.68 -12.15
CA ASP A 76 -8.26 -2.91 -13.38
C ASP A 76 -9.62 -2.21 -13.30
N VAL A 77 -9.66 -0.99 -13.79
CA VAL A 77 -10.88 -0.16 -13.79
C VAL A 77 -11.94 -0.75 -14.71
N GLU A 78 -11.53 -1.29 -15.86
CA GLU A 78 -12.47 -1.86 -16.82
C GLU A 78 -13.02 -3.20 -16.33
N GLY A 79 -12.17 -4.07 -15.80
CA GLY A 79 -12.63 -5.30 -15.14
C GLY A 79 -13.54 -5.02 -13.94
N THR A 80 -13.27 -3.97 -13.17
CA THR A 80 -14.16 -3.52 -12.09
C THR A 80 -15.52 -3.06 -12.63
N ARG A 81 -15.55 -2.35 -13.76
CA ARG A 81 -16.80 -1.94 -14.43
C ARG A 81 -17.64 -3.15 -14.83
N HIS A 82 -17.03 -4.13 -15.51
CA HIS A 82 -17.71 -5.37 -15.90
C HIS A 82 -18.21 -6.16 -14.68
N LEU A 83 -17.42 -6.21 -13.61
CA LEU A 83 -17.78 -6.89 -12.39
C LEU A 83 -19.01 -6.25 -11.72
N PHE A 84 -19.05 -4.92 -11.62
CA PHE A 84 -20.18 -4.18 -11.04
C PHE A 84 -21.43 -4.30 -11.91
N GLU A 85 -21.31 -4.28 -13.23
CA GLU A 85 -22.42 -4.53 -14.15
C GLU A 85 -22.99 -5.95 -13.95
N ALA A 86 -22.12 -6.96 -13.85
CA ALA A 86 -22.53 -8.32 -13.57
C ALA A 86 -23.23 -8.43 -12.21
N ALA A 87 -22.65 -7.83 -11.15
CA ALA A 87 -23.22 -7.81 -9.81
C ALA A 87 -24.63 -7.23 -9.76
N GLY A 88 -24.86 -6.09 -10.42
CA GLY A 88 -26.19 -5.49 -10.51
C GLY A 88 -27.18 -6.37 -11.26
N SER A 89 -26.73 -7.04 -12.33
CA SER A 89 -27.59 -7.91 -13.15
C SER A 89 -28.04 -9.18 -12.44
N VAL A 90 -27.23 -9.74 -11.52
CA VAL A 90 -27.56 -10.94 -10.73
C VAL A 90 -28.24 -10.63 -9.40
N GLY A 91 -28.44 -9.34 -9.09
CA GLY A 91 -29.13 -8.89 -7.88
C GLY A 91 -28.28 -8.93 -6.61
N VAL A 92 -26.97 -8.70 -6.70
CA VAL A 92 -26.11 -8.44 -5.53
C VAL A 92 -26.66 -7.24 -4.77
N ARG A 93 -26.82 -7.36 -3.46
CA ARG A 93 -27.42 -6.33 -2.61
C ARG A 93 -26.43 -5.64 -1.66
N HIS A 94 -25.19 -6.14 -1.58
CA HIS A 94 -24.16 -5.49 -0.80
C HIS A 94 -22.80 -5.58 -1.49
N LEU A 95 -22.13 -4.43 -1.65
CA LEU A 95 -20.77 -4.31 -2.13
C LEU A 95 -19.85 -3.85 -1.00
N VAL A 96 -18.71 -4.54 -0.82
CA VAL A 96 -17.56 -4.05 -0.05
C VAL A 96 -16.41 -3.82 -1.01
N VAL A 97 -16.00 -2.58 -1.17
CA VAL A 97 -14.98 -2.15 -2.13
C VAL A 97 -13.74 -1.69 -1.41
N LEU A 98 -12.59 -2.30 -1.71
CA LEU A 98 -11.30 -1.87 -1.17
C LEU A 98 -10.71 -0.76 -2.04
N SER A 99 -10.73 0.45 -1.50
CA SER A 99 -10.05 1.64 -2.03
C SER A 99 -8.69 1.84 -1.36
N SER A 100 -8.28 3.06 -1.16
CA SER A 100 -7.05 3.47 -0.45
C SER A 100 -7.18 4.91 0.05
N ALA A 101 -6.59 5.24 1.18
CA ALA A 101 -6.49 6.63 1.65
C ALA A 101 -5.67 7.53 0.70
N THR A 102 -4.92 6.95 -0.25
CA THR A 102 -4.22 7.72 -1.29
C THR A 102 -5.16 8.52 -2.20
N VAL A 103 -6.46 8.21 -2.24
CA VAL A 103 -7.46 8.95 -3.03
C VAL A 103 -7.64 10.40 -2.56
N TYR A 104 -7.33 10.69 -1.30
CA TYR A 104 -7.34 12.07 -0.80
C TYR A 104 -6.19 12.91 -1.38
N GLY A 105 -5.13 12.25 -1.85
CA GLY A 105 -3.88 12.88 -2.26
C GLY A 105 -3.08 13.40 -1.06
N ALA A 106 -1.79 13.58 -1.26
CA ALA A 106 -0.88 14.15 -0.28
C ALA A 106 -0.56 15.60 -0.66
N TRP A 107 -1.34 16.53 -0.13
CA TRP A 107 -1.25 17.96 -0.45
C TRP A 107 -0.74 18.75 0.75
N PRO A 108 0.05 19.83 0.56
CA PRO A 108 0.58 20.64 1.66
C PRO A 108 -0.49 21.26 2.56
N ASN A 109 -1.71 21.41 2.05
CA ASN A 109 -2.84 22.03 2.76
C ASN A 109 -3.86 20.99 3.25
N ASN A 110 -3.52 19.72 3.31
CA ASN A 110 -4.39 18.72 3.89
C ASN A 110 -4.62 18.99 5.39
N PRO A 111 -5.85 18.88 5.89
CA PRO A 111 -6.09 18.78 7.33
C PRO A 111 -5.44 17.51 7.90
N VAL A 112 -5.11 17.52 9.18
CA VAL A 112 -4.48 16.39 9.89
C VAL A 112 -5.28 16.10 11.15
N PRO A 113 -5.97 14.97 11.22
CA PRO A 113 -6.17 13.97 10.18
C PRO A 113 -7.23 14.35 9.13
N LEU A 114 -7.25 13.60 8.01
CA LEU A 114 -8.32 13.64 7.02
C LEU A 114 -9.50 12.78 7.48
N THR A 115 -10.71 13.25 7.31
CA THR A 115 -11.95 12.50 7.55
C THR A 115 -12.55 12.03 6.24
N GLU A 116 -13.58 11.18 6.30
CA GLU A 116 -14.30 10.69 5.12
C GLU A 116 -15.01 11.80 4.32
N GLU A 117 -15.23 12.96 4.95
CA GLU A 117 -15.79 14.17 4.33
C GLU A 117 -14.76 14.95 3.49
N ALA A 118 -13.48 14.62 3.61
CA ALA A 118 -12.43 15.26 2.82
C ALA A 118 -12.60 14.93 1.33
N PRO A 119 -12.38 15.92 0.43
CA PRO A 119 -12.59 15.71 -0.99
C PRO A 119 -11.58 14.71 -1.56
N ILE A 120 -12.04 13.87 -2.48
CA ILE A 120 -11.18 12.98 -3.27
C ILE A 120 -10.39 13.85 -4.26
N ARG A 121 -9.07 13.93 -4.06
CA ARG A 121 -8.14 14.73 -4.87
C ARG A 121 -6.82 13.98 -5.08
N PRO A 122 -6.81 12.81 -5.71
CA PRO A 122 -5.58 12.03 -5.87
C PRO A 122 -4.50 12.85 -6.60
N ASN A 123 -3.24 12.65 -6.22
CA ASN A 123 -2.14 13.26 -6.97
C ASN A 123 -2.06 12.63 -8.37
N PRO A 124 -2.17 13.40 -9.46
CA PRO A 124 -2.23 12.85 -10.83
C PRO A 124 -0.96 12.08 -11.23
N SER A 125 0.16 12.33 -10.55
CA SER A 125 1.42 11.64 -10.79
C SER A 125 1.48 10.23 -10.21
N LEU A 126 0.49 9.80 -9.42
CA LEU A 126 0.38 8.45 -8.87
C LEU A 126 -0.86 7.76 -9.47
N SER A 127 -0.66 6.99 -10.54
CA SER A 127 -1.73 6.28 -11.25
C SER A 127 -2.57 5.37 -10.33
N TYR A 128 -1.94 4.71 -9.37
CA TYR A 128 -2.64 3.92 -8.37
C TYR A 128 -3.73 4.72 -7.64
N ALA A 129 -3.42 5.94 -7.20
CA ALA A 129 -4.37 6.79 -6.48
C ALA A 129 -5.52 7.26 -7.39
N THR A 130 -5.21 7.60 -8.64
CA THR A 130 -6.23 8.02 -9.63
C THR A 130 -7.13 6.85 -10.03
N HIS A 131 -6.57 5.64 -10.20
CA HIS A 131 -7.38 4.44 -10.48
C HIS A 131 -8.28 4.06 -9.30
N LYS A 132 -7.77 4.14 -8.05
CA LYS A 132 -8.61 3.89 -6.87
C LYS A 132 -9.75 4.91 -6.77
N ALA A 133 -9.51 6.17 -7.08
CA ALA A 133 -10.56 7.18 -7.14
C ALA A 133 -11.60 6.87 -8.23
N GLU A 134 -11.17 6.32 -9.37
CA GLU A 134 -12.08 5.90 -10.43
C GLU A 134 -12.93 4.67 -10.01
N VAL A 135 -12.35 3.72 -9.29
CA VAL A 135 -13.10 2.60 -8.71
C VAL A 135 -14.17 3.11 -7.72
N GLU A 136 -13.85 4.11 -6.89
CA GLU A 136 -14.84 4.71 -6.00
C GLU A 136 -15.97 5.43 -6.77
N ARG A 137 -15.63 6.09 -7.87
CA ARG A 137 -16.64 6.70 -8.75
C ARG A 137 -17.58 5.65 -9.32
N LEU A 138 -17.04 4.53 -9.82
CA LEU A 138 -17.86 3.40 -10.31
C LEU A 138 -18.74 2.81 -9.21
N ALA A 139 -18.22 2.67 -8.00
CA ALA A 139 -18.98 2.18 -6.85
C ALA A 139 -20.13 3.14 -6.47
N HIS A 140 -19.88 4.44 -6.56
CA HIS A 140 -20.90 5.46 -6.32
C HIS A 140 -22.02 5.41 -7.37
N GLU A 141 -21.67 5.39 -8.66
CA GLU A 141 -22.64 5.27 -9.77
C GLU A 141 -23.46 3.99 -9.68
N TRP A 142 -22.82 2.89 -9.28
CA TRP A 142 -23.51 1.64 -9.04
C TRP A 142 -24.53 1.78 -7.90
N SER A 143 -24.15 2.44 -6.82
CA SER A 143 -25.02 2.68 -5.66
C SER A 143 -26.24 3.55 -6.02
N GLU A 144 -26.06 4.56 -6.87
CA GLU A 144 -27.15 5.41 -7.36
C GLU A 144 -28.15 4.61 -8.23
N SER A 145 -27.63 3.69 -9.05
CA SER A 145 -28.46 2.85 -9.92
C SER A 145 -29.13 1.69 -9.16
N HIS A 146 -28.66 1.36 -7.95
CA HIS A 146 -29.20 0.26 -7.12
C HIS A 146 -29.52 0.75 -5.70
N PRO A 147 -30.52 1.63 -5.51
CA PRO A 147 -30.79 2.30 -4.22
C PRO A 147 -31.20 1.33 -3.09
N ALA A 148 -31.67 0.13 -3.43
CA ALA A 148 -31.98 -0.91 -2.45
C ALA A 148 -30.73 -1.64 -1.92
N ALA A 149 -29.61 -1.55 -2.65
CA ALA A 149 -28.36 -2.15 -2.25
C ALA A 149 -27.54 -1.24 -1.31
N SER A 150 -26.55 -1.80 -0.65
CA SER A 150 -25.57 -1.07 0.16
C SER A 150 -24.18 -1.16 -0.45
N VAL A 151 -23.39 -0.09 -0.34
CA VAL A 151 -22.02 -0.04 -0.79
C VAL A 151 -21.15 0.53 0.31
N ALA A 152 -20.18 -0.26 0.79
CA ALA A 152 -19.13 0.18 1.70
C ALA A 152 -17.83 0.36 0.92
N VAL A 153 -17.18 1.50 1.07
CA VAL A 153 -15.87 1.79 0.47
C VAL A 153 -14.85 1.92 1.59
N LEU A 154 -13.89 1.00 1.64
CA LEU A 154 -12.84 1.01 2.65
C LEU A 154 -11.59 1.70 2.11
N ARG A 155 -11.10 2.71 2.82
CA ARG A 155 -9.91 3.51 2.49
C ARG A 155 -8.77 3.22 3.47
N PRO A 156 -8.06 2.10 3.34
CA PRO A 156 -6.93 1.81 4.20
C PRO A 156 -5.77 2.77 3.97
N THR A 157 -5.02 2.99 5.03
CA THR A 157 -3.67 3.58 4.99
C THR A 157 -2.66 2.57 4.43
N ILE A 158 -1.38 2.64 4.82
CA ILE A 158 -0.36 1.71 4.34
C ILE A 158 -0.61 0.34 4.96
N ALA A 159 -1.15 -0.59 4.19
CA ALA A 159 -1.41 -1.96 4.63
C ALA A 159 -0.13 -2.79 4.66
N VAL A 160 0.13 -3.48 5.78
CA VAL A 160 1.36 -4.22 6.04
C VAL A 160 1.11 -5.56 6.70
N ALA A 161 2.00 -6.53 6.50
CA ALA A 161 2.04 -7.82 7.19
C ALA A 161 3.45 -8.42 7.17
N GLU A 162 3.65 -9.48 7.96
CA GLU A 162 4.94 -10.15 8.09
C GLU A 162 5.43 -10.83 6.81
N GLU A 163 4.51 -11.40 6.02
CA GLU A 163 4.83 -12.25 4.89
C GLU A 163 5.18 -11.47 3.62
N ARG A 164 4.55 -10.33 3.43
CA ARG A 164 4.73 -9.47 2.26
C ARG A 164 4.51 -8.01 2.61
N THR A 165 5.49 -7.22 2.32
CA THR A 165 5.34 -5.77 2.36
C THR A 165 4.58 -5.35 1.09
N ALA A 166 3.40 -4.76 1.23
CA ALA A 166 2.68 -4.21 0.10
C ALA A 166 3.56 -3.24 -0.69
N TRP A 167 3.43 -3.22 -2.01
CA TRP A 167 4.29 -2.36 -2.85
C TRP A 167 4.27 -0.89 -2.43
N LEU A 168 3.12 -0.38 -1.98
CA LEU A 168 3.01 1.00 -1.51
C LEU A 168 3.94 1.22 -0.31
N ALA A 169 3.95 0.29 0.64
CA ALA A 169 4.87 0.30 1.76
C ALA A 169 6.33 0.20 1.27
N GLN A 170 6.66 -0.74 0.39
CA GLN A 170 7.99 -0.85 -0.20
C GLN A 170 8.39 0.42 -0.94
N SER A 171 7.47 1.02 -1.70
CA SER A 171 7.69 2.23 -2.46
C SER A 171 7.95 3.44 -1.55
N LEU A 172 7.22 3.55 -0.45
CA LEU A 172 7.42 4.58 0.55
C LEU A 172 8.72 4.38 1.35
N TRP A 173 9.23 3.15 1.44
CA TRP A 173 10.45 2.80 2.19
C TRP A 173 11.70 2.62 1.36
N SER A 174 11.59 2.27 0.09
CA SER A 174 12.74 2.14 -0.83
C SER A 174 13.44 3.46 -1.10
N GLY A 175 13.00 4.51 -0.40
CA GLY A 175 13.65 5.82 -0.46
C GLY A 175 15.14 5.71 -0.15
N SER A 176 15.93 6.18 -1.08
CA SER A 176 17.41 6.29 -1.11
C SER A 176 18.03 7.11 0.06
N GLY A 177 17.38 7.20 1.21
CA GLY A 177 17.76 8.12 2.29
C GLY A 177 17.49 9.58 1.99
N LEU A 178 16.90 9.89 0.83
CA LEU A 178 16.47 11.23 0.46
C LEU A 178 15.08 11.50 1.03
N ARG A 179 14.93 12.62 1.73
CA ARG A 179 13.64 13.07 2.27
C ARG A 179 13.19 14.31 1.54
N PRO A 180 12.00 14.28 0.94
CA PRO A 180 11.43 15.45 0.29
C PRO A 180 10.91 16.46 1.33
N GLY A 181 11.04 17.75 1.01
CA GLY A 181 10.54 18.84 1.84
C GLY A 181 11.24 18.96 3.19
N ASP A 182 10.48 19.20 4.25
CA ASP A 182 10.97 19.26 5.63
C ASP A 182 11.21 17.88 6.27
N GLY A 183 10.72 16.82 5.59
CA GLY A 183 10.86 15.45 6.05
C GLY A 183 10.08 15.13 7.34
N GLN A 184 9.03 15.89 7.63
CA GLN A 184 8.21 15.77 8.84
C GLN A 184 6.84 15.11 8.61
N ALA A 185 6.55 14.65 7.38
CA ALA A 185 5.29 14.00 7.09
C ALA A 185 5.08 12.76 7.98
N PRO A 186 3.95 12.69 8.71
CA PRO A 186 3.61 11.53 9.53
C PRO A 186 3.18 10.36 8.64
N SER A 187 3.24 9.15 9.18
CA SER A 187 2.85 7.93 8.49
C SER A 187 1.88 7.10 9.32
N GLN A 188 0.97 6.40 8.66
CA GLN A 188 0.06 5.45 9.27
C GLN A 188 0.17 4.08 8.60
N PHE A 189 0.11 3.04 9.42
CA PHE A 189 0.22 1.65 8.99
C PHE A 189 -0.92 0.84 9.57
N VAL A 190 -1.62 0.07 8.76
CA VAL A 190 -2.66 -0.86 9.21
C VAL A 190 -2.19 -2.29 8.98
N HIS A 191 -2.34 -3.14 9.99
CA HIS A 191 -2.02 -4.56 9.84
C HIS A 191 -3.07 -5.25 8.95
N LEU A 192 -2.66 -6.20 8.11
CA LEU A 192 -3.58 -6.89 7.20
C LEU A 192 -4.68 -7.67 7.94
N ASP A 193 -4.43 -8.16 9.15
CA ASP A 193 -5.46 -8.81 9.96
C ASP A 193 -6.55 -7.82 10.41
N ASP A 194 -6.15 -6.62 10.82
CA ASP A 194 -7.08 -5.54 11.18
C ASP A 194 -7.87 -5.05 9.96
N LEU A 195 -7.22 -4.98 8.79
CA LEU A 195 -7.90 -4.64 7.54
C LEU A 195 -8.88 -5.74 7.12
N ALA A 196 -8.51 -7.02 7.25
CA ALA A 196 -9.42 -8.14 6.99
C ALA A 196 -10.63 -8.11 7.92
N ALA A 197 -10.43 -7.80 9.21
CA ALA A 197 -11.51 -7.63 10.17
C ALA A 197 -12.43 -6.44 9.78
N ALA A 198 -11.88 -5.35 9.23
CA ALA A 198 -12.67 -4.22 8.73
C ALA A 198 -13.53 -4.62 7.53
N VAL A 199 -12.97 -5.40 6.58
CA VAL A 199 -13.71 -5.95 5.43
C VAL A 199 -14.87 -6.83 5.89
N ASP A 200 -14.62 -7.74 6.83
CA ASP A 200 -15.63 -8.65 7.34
C ASP A 200 -16.72 -7.91 8.14
N LEU A 201 -16.33 -6.91 8.95
CA LEU A 201 -17.30 -6.06 9.65
C LEU A 201 -18.19 -5.30 8.65
N ALA A 202 -17.60 -4.70 7.60
CA ALA A 202 -18.34 -3.98 6.58
C ALA A 202 -19.36 -4.89 5.89
N ARG A 203 -18.96 -6.13 5.57
CA ARG A 203 -19.85 -7.15 5.02
C ARG A 203 -20.98 -7.51 5.96
N ARG A 204 -20.67 -7.89 7.22
CA ARG A 204 -21.68 -8.36 8.19
C ARG A 204 -22.67 -7.30 8.58
N ARG A 205 -22.24 -6.05 8.66
CA ARG A 205 -23.08 -4.90 9.04
C ARG A 205 -23.76 -4.22 7.85
N GLU A 206 -23.50 -4.69 6.64
CA GLU A 206 -23.98 -4.06 5.39
C GLU A 206 -23.72 -2.54 5.39
N LEU A 207 -22.49 -2.14 5.76
CA LEU A 207 -22.13 -0.74 5.93
C LEU A 207 -22.35 0.06 4.65
N ARG A 208 -22.57 1.38 4.80
CA ARG A 208 -22.87 2.27 3.67
C ARG A 208 -21.93 3.48 3.67
N GLY A 209 -21.35 3.78 2.51
CA GLY A 209 -20.47 4.92 2.28
C GLY A 209 -19.00 4.65 2.56
N PRO A 210 -18.17 5.69 2.58
CA PRO A 210 -16.73 5.57 2.78
C PRO A 210 -16.36 5.40 4.26
N TYR A 211 -15.31 4.62 4.51
CA TYR A 211 -14.72 4.39 5.84
C TYR A 211 -13.20 4.37 5.74
N ASN A 212 -12.55 5.21 6.49
CA ASN A 212 -11.10 5.16 6.65
C ASN A 212 -10.70 3.98 7.53
N VAL A 213 -9.64 3.26 7.14
CA VAL A 213 -9.15 2.10 7.90
C VAL A 213 -7.71 2.36 8.32
N ALA A 214 -7.52 2.76 9.56
CA ALA A 214 -6.22 3.04 10.17
C ALA A 214 -6.30 2.79 11.67
N PRO A 215 -5.21 2.38 12.35
CA PRO A 215 -5.12 2.47 13.81
C PRO A 215 -5.23 3.91 14.30
N GLU A 216 -5.41 4.06 15.61
CA GLU A 216 -5.44 5.40 16.21
C GLU A 216 -4.09 6.12 16.11
N GLY A 217 -4.14 7.43 15.86
CA GLY A 217 -2.95 8.26 15.76
C GLY A 217 -2.13 7.98 14.50
N TRP A 218 -0.87 8.31 14.56
CA TRP A 218 0.12 8.12 13.49
C TRP A 218 1.54 8.16 14.05
N ILE A 219 2.49 7.59 13.33
CA ILE A 219 3.91 7.65 13.67
C ILE A 219 4.50 8.96 13.13
N LYS A 220 5.11 9.75 14.03
CA LYS A 220 5.85 10.95 13.61
C LYS A 220 7.10 10.56 12.81
N ALA A 221 7.53 11.45 11.92
CA ALA A 221 8.68 11.17 11.06
C ALA A 221 9.97 10.80 11.80
N ASP A 222 10.22 11.41 12.97
CA ASP A 222 11.42 11.11 13.76
C ASP A 222 11.29 9.76 14.51
N ASP A 223 10.09 9.40 14.99
CA ASP A 223 9.82 8.11 15.61
C ASP A 223 9.92 6.97 14.58
N LEU A 224 9.35 7.17 13.39
CA LEU A 224 9.50 6.22 12.29
C LEU A 224 10.98 5.98 11.91
N ARG A 225 11.79 7.04 11.96
CA ARG A 225 13.24 6.91 11.74
C ARG A 225 13.95 6.14 12.83
N ALA A 226 13.52 6.30 14.06
CA ALA A 226 14.07 5.54 15.19
C ALA A 226 13.75 4.05 15.03
N LEU A 227 12.52 3.71 14.62
CA LEU A 227 12.08 2.34 14.34
C LEU A 227 12.80 1.73 13.12
N ALA A 228 12.98 2.51 12.05
CA ALA A 228 13.65 2.06 10.80
C ALA A 228 15.16 1.83 10.95
N GLY A 229 15.75 2.26 12.06
CA GLY A 229 17.21 2.32 12.22
C GLY A 229 17.82 3.52 11.50
N ARG A 230 18.78 4.17 12.15
CA ARG A 230 19.42 5.42 11.69
C ARG A 230 20.16 5.25 10.37
N GLY A 231 19.47 5.50 9.27
CA GLY A 231 20.06 5.59 7.93
C GLY A 231 20.47 7.02 7.56
N PRO A 232 21.09 7.22 6.39
CA PRO A 232 21.37 8.55 5.85
C PRO A 232 20.09 9.39 5.81
N ASN A 233 20.16 10.66 6.21
CA ASN A 233 19.04 11.58 6.23
C ASN A 233 19.41 12.86 5.50
N VAL A 234 19.26 12.85 4.19
CA VAL A 234 19.51 14.02 3.35
C VAL A 234 18.16 14.64 3.01
N ARG A 235 17.89 15.83 3.55
CA ARG A 235 16.70 16.62 3.22
C ARG A 235 16.96 17.40 1.95
N LEU A 236 16.09 17.27 0.98
CA LEU A 236 16.16 17.98 -0.29
C LEU A 236 14.80 18.57 -0.64
N PRO A 237 14.74 19.68 -1.37
CA PRO A 237 13.49 20.21 -1.89
C PRO A 237 12.73 19.13 -2.67
N GLU A 238 11.40 19.05 -2.47
CA GLU A 238 10.54 18.03 -3.09
C GLU A 238 10.77 17.93 -4.61
N ARG A 239 10.92 19.08 -5.28
CA ARG A 239 11.18 19.15 -6.74
C ARG A 239 12.46 18.42 -7.14
N VAL A 240 13.50 18.44 -6.30
CA VAL A 240 14.78 17.75 -6.55
C VAL A 240 14.59 16.26 -6.38
N VAL A 241 13.96 15.83 -5.27
CA VAL A 241 13.68 14.40 -5.02
C VAL A 241 12.80 13.83 -6.13
N THR A 242 11.76 14.56 -6.56
CA THR A 242 10.90 14.13 -7.66
C THR A 242 11.65 13.96 -8.98
N ARG A 243 12.58 14.87 -9.32
CA ARG A 243 13.41 14.74 -10.53
C ARG A 243 14.34 13.54 -10.46
N VAL A 244 14.97 13.32 -9.31
CA VAL A 244 15.85 12.15 -9.09
C VAL A 244 15.02 10.85 -9.17
N ALA A 245 13.85 10.80 -8.54
CA ALA A 245 12.94 9.67 -8.60
C ALA A 245 12.49 9.39 -10.04
N ALA A 246 12.09 10.42 -10.80
CA ALA A 246 11.69 10.31 -12.19
C ALA A 246 12.84 9.80 -13.09
N TRP A 247 14.06 10.27 -12.86
CA TRP A 247 15.22 9.79 -13.58
C TRP A 247 15.50 8.31 -13.26
N ARG A 248 15.52 7.93 -11.97
CA ARG A 248 15.73 6.53 -11.57
C ARG A 248 14.67 5.60 -12.12
N TRP A 249 13.40 6.03 -12.11
CA TRP A 249 12.27 5.29 -12.68
C TRP A 249 12.44 5.10 -14.18
N LYS A 250 12.76 6.18 -14.92
CA LYS A 250 12.95 6.14 -16.37
C LYS A 250 14.03 5.14 -16.82
N PHE A 251 15.08 4.94 -15.99
CA PHE A 251 16.18 4.01 -16.28
C PHE A 251 16.02 2.64 -15.59
N GLY A 252 14.85 2.32 -15.03
CA GLY A 252 14.60 1.04 -14.38
C GLY A 252 15.44 0.78 -13.11
N LEU A 253 15.99 1.84 -12.49
CA LEU A 253 16.84 1.74 -11.30
C LEU A 253 16.05 1.63 -9.99
N THR A 254 14.74 1.76 -10.04
CA THR A 254 13.83 1.63 -8.90
C THR A 254 12.45 1.17 -9.37
N PRO A 255 11.76 0.31 -8.62
CA PRO A 255 10.38 -0.05 -8.89
C PRO A 255 9.39 1.03 -8.38
N THR A 256 9.88 2.11 -7.76
CA THR A 256 9.06 3.15 -7.12
C THR A 256 8.76 4.28 -8.09
N PRO A 257 7.49 4.52 -8.46
CA PRO A 257 7.11 5.61 -9.34
C PRO A 257 7.33 6.98 -8.66
N PRO A 258 7.68 8.02 -9.43
CA PRO A 258 7.98 9.35 -8.88
C PRO A 258 6.76 9.99 -8.18
N GLY A 259 5.54 9.59 -8.51
CA GLY A 259 4.32 10.09 -7.88
C GLY A 259 4.22 9.79 -6.38
N VAL A 260 4.97 8.80 -5.87
CA VAL A 260 5.04 8.49 -4.44
C VAL A 260 5.72 9.60 -3.63
N VAL A 261 6.55 10.44 -4.26
CA VAL A 261 7.30 11.50 -3.56
C VAL A 261 6.38 12.48 -2.83
N ALA A 262 5.23 12.82 -3.40
CA ALA A 262 4.25 13.69 -2.74
C ALA A 262 3.75 13.09 -1.40
N TYR A 263 3.54 11.77 -1.36
CA TYR A 263 3.09 11.03 -0.17
C TYR A 263 4.18 10.83 0.90
N LEU A 264 5.44 11.07 0.53
CA LEU A 264 6.56 11.17 1.47
C LEU A 264 6.78 12.59 1.98
N ALA A 265 6.32 13.60 1.22
CA ALA A 265 6.54 15.01 1.53
C ALA A 265 5.43 15.62 2.39
N ASN A 266 4.19 15.18 2.20
CA ASN A 266 3.02 15.82 2.77
C ASN A 266 2.16 14.82 3.56
N SER A 267 1.39 15.33 4.53
CA SER A 267 0.49 14.49 5.35
C SER A 267 -0.72 14.01 4.54
N TRP A 268 -1.08 12.74 4.74
CA TRP A 268 -2.29 12.12 4.26
C TRP A 268 -2.86 11.10 5.26
N VAL A 269 -2.54 11.30 6.55
CA VAL A 269 -3.07 10.48 7.64
C VAL A 269 -4.57 10.73 7.82
N VAL A 270 -5.30 9.70 8.20
CA VAL A 270 -6.75 9.71 8.26
C VAL A 270 -7.27 9.44 9.67
N ALA A 271 -8.46 9.95 9.97
CA ALA A 271 -9.23 9.59 11.16
C ALA A 271 -10.00 8.29 10.90
N ASN A 272 -10.21 7.49 11.94
CA ASN A 272 -10.93 6.22 11.90
C ASN A 272 -12.24 6.22 12.71
N ASP A 273 -12.67 7.38 13.17
CA ASP A 273 -13.80 7.52 14.11
C ASP A 273 -15.09 6.90 13.58
N ARG A 274 -15.34 7.06 12.26
CA ARG A 274 -16.54 6.53 11.62
C ARG A 274 -16.58 5.00 11.66
N LEU A 275 -15.47 4.33 11.34
CA LEU A 275 -15.42 2.87 11.36
C LEU A 275 -15.43 2.31 12.79
N ARG A 276 -14.81 3.03 13.73
CA ARG A 276 -14.87 2.70 15.16
C ARG A 276 -16.28 2.80 15.72
N ALA A 277 -17.06 3.79 15.31
CA ALA A 277 -18.45 3.92 15.71
C ALA A 277 -19.30 2.71 15.26
N GLU A 278 -18.90 2.02 14.18
CA GLU A 278 -19.49 0.76 13.73
C GLU A 278 -18.99 -0.47 14.53
N GLY A 279 -18.10 -0.27 15.50
CA GLY A 279 -17.58 -1.32 16.37
C GLY A 279 -16.28 -1.97 15.89
N TRP A 280 -15.61 -1.40 14.89
CA TRP A 280 -14.27 -1.85 14.52
C TRP A 280 -13.24 -1.41 15.57
N ALA A 281 -12.37 -2.33 15.96
CA ALA A 281 -11.27 -2.05 16.88
C ALA A 281 -10.00 -2.73 16.35
N PRO A 282 -8.98 -1.97 15.91
CA PRO A 282 -7.72 -2.54 15.49
C PRO A 282 -7.01 -3.19 16.68
N GLN A 283 -6.38 -4.31 16.44
CA GLN A 283 -5.61 -5.05 17.45
C GLN A 283 -4.13 -4.65 17.47
N ASN A 284 -3.68 -4.05 16.37
CA ASN A 284 -2.31 -3.59 16.22
C ASN A 284 -2.27 -2.05 16.21
N THR A 285 -1.30 -1.48 16.92
CA THR A 285 -0.93 -0.07 16.80
C THR A 285 -0.21 0.19 15.47
N ASN A 286 -0.02 1.47 15.12
CA ASN A 286 0.79 1.85 13.96
C ASN A 286 2.22 1.30 14.04
N GLU A 287 2.83 1.35 15.23
CA GLU A 287 4.19 0.88 15.50
C GLU A 287 4.30 -0.64 15.38
N GLU A 288 3.35 -1.38 15.94
CA GLU A 288 3.29 -2.84 15.85
C GLU A 288 3.10 -3.29 14.41
N ALA A 289 2.17 -2.69 13.67
CA ALA A 289 1.97 -2.95 12.25
C ALA A 289 3.24 -2.67 11.43
N TYR A 290 3.92 -1.53 11.71
CA TYR A 290 5.18 -1.20 11.08
C TYR A 290 6.27 -2.25 11.38
N VAL A 291 6.50 -2.57 12.66
CA VAL A 291 7.56 -3.49 13.10
C VAL A 291 7.32 -4.91 12.62
N SER A 292 6.08 -5.40 12.60
CA SER A 292 5.74 -6.75 12.11
C SER A 292 6.18 -6.97 10.67
N SER A 293 6.08 -5.92 9.83
CA SER A 293 6.47 -5.96 8.42
C SER A 293 7.96 -5.70 8.16
N HIS A 294 8.70 -5.22 9.19
CA HIS A 294 10.11 -4.84 9.07
C HIS A 294 11.00 -5.82 9.81
N ARG A 295 11.24 -6.98 9.21
CA ARG A 295 12.38 -7.79 9.68
C ARG A 295 13.67 -7.05 9.33
N PRO A 296 14.52 -6.74 10.32
CA PRO A 296 15.79 -6.10 10.04
C PRO A 296 16.61 -6.98 9.10
N THR A 297 16.93 -6.46 7.90
CA THR A 297 17.72 -7.16 6.88
C THR A 297 19.10 -6.53 6.75
N GLY A 298 20.07 -7.32 6.32
CA GLY A 298 21.44 -6.83 6.05
C GLY A 298 22.12 -6.24 7.27
N TRP A 299 22.61 -5.01 7.16
CA TRP A 299 23.35 -4.31 8.24
C TRP A 299 22.50 -4.12 9.52
N ALA A 300 21.21 -3.90 9.38
CA ALA A 300 20.30 -3.71 10.51
C ALA A 300 20.07 -5.00 11.32
N ALA A 301 20.18 -6.16 10.68
CA ALA A 301 20.06 -7.48 11.34
C ALA A 301 21.30 -7.86 12.13
N LEU A 302 22.43 -7.18 11.92
CA LEU A 302 23.66 -7.47 12.65
C LEU A 302 23.59 -6.92 14.08
N SER A 303 24.02 -7.72 15.06
CA SER A 303 24.19 -7.24 16.42
C SER A 303 25.16 -6.06 16.46
N GLY A 304 25.04 -5.16 17.46
CA GLY A 304 25.92 -3.98 17.61
C GLY A 304 27.41 -4.35 17.52
N ARG A 305 27.82 -5.47 18.12
CA ARG A 305 29.18 -6.00 18.07
C ARG A 305 29.60 -6.37 16.62
N ARG A 306 28.76 -7.12 15.90
CA ARG A 306 29.04 -7.49 14.51
C ARG A 306 29.07 -6.30 13.57
N ARG A 307 28.22 -5.27 13.78
CA ARG A 307 28.29 -4.02 13.02
C ARG A 307 29.64 -3.32 13.22
N GLN A 308 30.14 -3.32 14.46
CA GLN A 308 31.41 -2.72 14.79
C GLN A 308 32.58 -3.52 14.17
N GLU A 309 32.54 -4.84 14.21
CA GLU A 309 33.53 -5.74 13.60
C GLU A 309 33.60 -5.54 12.06
N VAL A 310 32.44 -5.48 11.40
CA VAL A 310 32.38 -5.25 9.94
C VAL A 310 32.86 -3.84 9.59
N ALA A 311 32.46 -2.82 10.36
CA ALA A 311 32.92 -1.44 10.13
C ALA A 311 34.46 -1.32 10.28
N LEU A 312 35.03 -1.94 11.32
CA LEU A 312 36.46 -1.98 11.54
C LEU A 312 37.19 -2.75 10.42
N GLY A 313 36.61 -3.86 9.95
CA GLY A 313 37.12 -4.64 8.83
C GLY A 313 37.18 -3.82 7.52
N VAL A 314 36.12 -3.07 7.21
CA VAL A 314 36.07 -2.20 6.03
C VAL A 314 37.07 -1.06 6.13
N VAL A 315 37.19 -0.42 7.30
CA VAL A 315 38.17 0.63 7.54
C VAL A 315 39.59 0.06 7.42
N GLY A 316 39.85 -1.10 8.02
CA GLY A 316 41.15 -1.78 7.95
C GLY A 316 41.54 -2.14 6.50
N ALA A 317 40.61 -2.69 5.72
CA ALA A 317 40.81 -2.99 4.30
C ALA A 317 41.07 -1.70 3.47
N GLY A 318 40.36 -0.63 3.77
CA GLY A 318 40.58 0.68 3.13
C GLY A 318 41.97 1.24 3.41
N VAL A 319 42.43 1.19 4.67
CA VAL A 319 43.77 1.63 5.07
C VAL A 319 44.88 0.78 4.39
N LEU A 320 44.68 -0.55 4.37
CA LEU A 320 45.63 -1.44 3.69
C LEU A 320 45.70 -1.17 2.19
N GLY A 321 44.54 -0.89 1.55
CA GLY A 321 44.51 -0.50 0.14
C GLY A 321 45.26 0.80 -0.16
N VAL A 322 45.10 1.81 0.68
CA VAL A 322 45.81 3.09 0.54
C VAL A 322 47.33 2.88 0.74
N VAL A 323 47.72 2.12 1.75
CA VAL A 323 49.15 1.81 2.01
C VAL A 323 49.76 1.02 0.86
N ALA A 324 49.07 0.01 0.33
CA ALA A 324 49.54 -0.78 -0.81
C ALA A 324 49.71 0.09 -2.07
N THR A 325 48.75 0.98 -2.33
CA THR A 325 48.82 1.91 -3.46
C THR A 325 49.98 2.90 -3.30
N ALA A 326 50.20 3.45 -2.10
CA ALA A 326 51.31 4.32 -1.82
C ALA A 326 52.67 3.62 -2.02
N LEU A 327 52.82 2.38 -1.54
CA LEU A 327 54.01 1.57 -1.75
C LEU A 327 54.28 1.26 -3.23
N LEU A 328 53.25 0.98 -4.01
CA LEU A 328 53.36 0.76 -5.45
C LEU A 328 53.82 2.02 -6.19
N VAL A 329 53.28 3.17 -5.81
CA VAL A 329 53.66 4.47 -6.38
C VAL A 329 55.14 4.80 -6.06
N VAL A 330 55.53 4.61 -4.79
CA VAL A 330 56.96 4.81 -4.38
C VAL A 330 57.88 3.87 -5.14
N ARG A 331 57.53 2.58 -5.23
CA ARG A 331 58.34 1.59 -5.97
C ARG A 331 58.42 1.91 -7.46
N HIS A 332 57.38 2.44 -8.05
CA HIS A 332 57.37 2.87 -9.45
C HIS A 332 58.28 4.10 -9.67
N HIS A 333 58.26 5.06 -8.76
CA HIS A 333 59.14 6.22 -8.84
C HIS A 333 60.61 5.88 -8.64
N LEU A 334 60.93 4.94 -7.74
CA LEU A 334 62.30 4.48 -7.55
C LEU A 334 62.85 3.75 -8.76
N LYS A 335 62.04 2.93 -9.46
CA LYS A 335 62.44 2.24 -10.71
C LYS A 335 62.63 3.16 -11.91
N ARG A 336 62.13 4.40 -11.88
CA ARG A 336 62.35 5.40 -12.95
C ARG A 336 63.59 6.27 -12.73
N ARG A 337 64.27 6.15 -11.59
CA ARG A 337 65.44 6.87 -11.24
C ARG A 337 66.78 6.07 -11.35
N THR A 338 66.67 4.77 -11.64
CA THR A 338 67.76 3.88 -12.03
C THR A 338 67.66 3.56 -13.51
#